data_4ccbe5dec26c7eba1dc020d7c30c83dc
#
_entry.id   4ccbe5dec26c7eba1dc020d7c30c83dc
#
_cell.length_a   1.000
_cell.length_b   1.000
_cell.length_c   1.000
_cell.angle_alpha   90.00
_cell.angle_beta   90.00
_cell.angle_gamma   90.00
#
_symmetry.space_group_name_H-M   'P 1'
#
loop_
_entity.id
_entity.type
_entity.pdbx_description
1 polymer ?
#
loop_
_entity_poly.entity_id
_entity_poly.type
_entity_poly.pdbx_seq_one_letter_code
_entity_poly.pdbx_strand_id
1 'polypeptide(L)'
;MIYEFLRHLIGNAGSPAVAIFCIKQTAELHKLIYPSAADTIQCASIVDDMLDSRPTLDEAQKLARELLHLFPLCGMSISKFFSNDLSVLYDIPEDRRLPVAESLRFIGEDPNLDISVKALGIRWNAVTDSFYFSIKEPTAAMTANWTKLHFISFSHQIYDPLGFLLPVLLAAKLIIQDCWALKLDWRDSAPSSMVERWTKWYEDLSLLHDITVPRVLFPVFNTDIIIQLHIFADASEHFFCSVAYTRACSSTSIDVRFCSARG
;
A
#
# COMPACT_ATOMS: atom_id res chain seq x y z
N MET A 1 -21.52 7.99 -41.27
CA MET A 1 -21.36 8.97 -40.17
C MET A 1 -20.13 8.53 -39.38
N ILE A 2 -19.13 9.42 -39.17
CA ILE A 2 -17.89 9.13 -38.43
C ILE A 2 -18.06 9.83 -37.08
N TYR A 3 -17.83 9.11 -36.00
CA TYR A 3 -17.87 9.65 -34.63
C TYR A 3 -16.43 9.70 -34.07
N GLU A 4 -16.12 10.77 -33.36
CA GLU A 4 -14.86 10.97 -32.66
C GLU A 4 -15.10 10.82 -31.16
N PHE A 5 -14.20 10.08 -30.47
CA PHE A 5 -14.21 10.00 -29.01
C PHE A 5 -13.52 11.24 -28.42
N LEU A 6 -14.28 12.05 -27.71
CA LEU A 6 -13.77 13.24 -27.01
C LEU A 6 -13.15 12.92 -25.64
N ARG A 7 -13.23 11.69 -25.17
CA ARG A 7 -12.69 11.23 -23.90
C ARG A 7 -12.01 9.89 -24.05
N HIS A 8 -11.07 9.63 -23.16
CA HIS A 8 -10.36 8.37 -23.12
C HIS A 8 -11.29 7.20 -22.78
N LEU A 9 -11.17 6.09 -23.53
CA LEU A 9 -12.04 4.92 -23.37
C LEU A 9 -11.61 4.11 -22.13
N ILE A 10 -12.55 3.89 -21.21
CA ILE A 10 -12.37 2.99 -20.09
C ILE A 10 -12.47 1.54 -20.59
N GLY A 11 -11.57 0.65 -20.13
CA GLY A 11 -11.59 -0.77 -20.49
C GLY A 11 -10.72 -1.17 -21.68
N ASN A 12 -10.09 -0.22 -22.37
CA ASN A 12 -9.04 -0.55 -23.34
C ASN A 12 -7.72 -0.89 -22.59
N ALA A 13 -7.03 -1.94 -23.00
CA ALA A 13 -5.78 -2.40 -22.38
C ALA A 13 -4.68 -1.31 -22.33
N GLY A 14 -4.62 -0.40 -23.30
CA GLY A 14 -3.66 0.70 -23.34
C GLY A 14 -4.06 1.93 -22.50
N SER A 15 -5.30 2.01 -22.03
CA SER A 15 -5.82 3.23 -21.38
C SER A 15 -5.04 3.68 -20.15
N PRO A 16 -4.66 2.81 -19.21
CA PRO A 16 -3.87 3.22 -18.05
C PRO A 16 -2.50 3.80 -18.46
N ALA A 17 -1.81 3.17 -19.42
CA ALA A 17 -0.51 3.64 -19.89
C ALA A 17 -0.57 5.02 -20.54
N VAL A 18 -1.61 5.27 -21.35
CA VAL A 18 -1.84 6.57 -21.98
C VAL A 18 -2.15 7.64 -20.94
N ALA A 19 -2.98 7.34 -19.94
CA ALA A 19 -3.30 8.28 -18.86
C ALA A 19 -2.04 8.66 -18.07
N ILE A 20 -1.23 7.67 -17.66
CA ILE A 20 0.03 7.90 -16.97
C ILE A 20 1.00 8.72 -17.84
N PHE A 21 1.10 8.39 -19.12
CA PHE A 21 1.94 9.14 -20.05
C PHE A 21 1.52 10.61 -20.15
N CYS A 22 0.22 10.88 -20.32
CA CYS A 22 -0.31 12.24 -20.42
C CYS A 22 0.00 13.07 -19.17
N ILE A 23 -0.25 12.53 -17.97
CA ILE A 23 0.00 13.28 -16.74
C ILE A 23 1.50 13.51 -16.51
N LYS A 24 2.36 12.53 -16.81
CA LYS A 24 3.83 12.68 -16.71
C LYS A 24 4.37 13.71 -17.70
N GLN A 25 3.86 13.73 -18.92
CA GLN A 25 4.25 14.76 -19.90
C GLN A 25 3.78 16.15 -19.48
N THR A 26 2.56 16.28 -18.96
CA THR A 26 2.05 17.56 -18.44
C THR A 26 2.90 18.04 -17.26
N ALA A 27 3.27 17.13 -16.35
CA ALA A 27 4.15 17.44 -15.22
C ALA A 27 5.52 17.96 -15.71
N GLU A 28 6.14 17.31 -16.71
CA GLU A 28 7.41 17.73 -17.27
C GLU A 28 7.32 19.10 -17.94
N LEU A 29 6.28 19.36 -18.71
CA LEU A 29 6.06 20.65 -19.39
C LEU A 29 5.85 21.81 -18.40
N HIS A 30 5.30 21.54 -17.23
CA HIS A 30 4.94 22.57 -16.24
C HIS A 30 5.81 22.52 -14.97
N LYS A 31 6.92 21.78 -14.97
CA LYS A 31 7.76 21.58 -13.78
C LYS A 31 8.35 22.86 -13.18
N LEU A 32 8.53 23.91 -13.99
CA LEU A 32 9.01 25.21 -13.49
C LEU A 32 7.93 25.96 -12.70
N ILE A 33 6.65 25.70 -12.98
CA ILE A 33 5.51 26.34 -12.32
C ILE A 33 5.06 25.50 -11.11
N TYR A 34 5.04 24.18 -11.27
CA TYR A 34 4.54 23.21 -10.27
C TYR A 34 5.63 22.16 -9.94
N PRO A 35 6.76 22.58 -9.34
CA PRO A 35 7.90 21.68 -9.15
C PRO A 35 7.60 20.50 -8.20
N SER A 36 6.87 20.74 -7.10
CA SER A 36 6.54 19.69 -6.15
C SER A 36 5.59 18.64 -6.74
N ALA A 37 4.56 19.09 -7.48
CA ALA A 37 3.64 18.19 -8.17
C ALA A 37 4.33 17.40 -9.27
N ALA A 38 5.23 18.03 -10.03
CA ALA A 38 5.98 17.37 -11.10
C ALA A 38 6.87 16.25 -10.56
N ASP A 39 7.58 16.49 -9.46
CA ASP A 39 8.41 15.50 -8.80
C ASP A 39 7.56 14.31 -8.28
N THR A 40 6.48 14.59 -7.56
CA THR A 40 5.55 13.56 -7.06
C THR A 40 4.97 12.71 -8.18
N ILE A 41 4.53 13.32 -9.29
CA ILE A 41 3.97 12.60 -10.43
C ILE A 41 5.01 11.68 -11.08
N GLN A 42 6.25 12.09 -11.15
CA GLN A 42 7.32 11.26 -11.73
C GLN A 42 7.72 10.08 -10.81
N CYS A 43 7.80 10.30 -9.50
CA CYS A 43 8.42 9.39 -8.56
C CYS A 43 7.41 8.59 -7.71
N ALA A 44 6.23 9.15 -7.41
CA ALA A 44 5.29 8.64 -6.41
C ALA A 44 3.89 8.32 -6.96
N SER A 45 3.67 8.35 -8.28
CA SER A 45 2.39 7.94 -8.87
C SER A 45 2.42 6.48 -9.28
N ILE A 46 1.38 5.74 -8.88
CA ILE A 46 1.17 4.33 -9.19
C ILE A 46 -0.23 4.19 -9.80
N VAL A 47 -0.30 4.05 -11.12
CA VAL A 47 -1.54 3.94 -11.90
C VAL A 47 -2.47 5.14 -11.64
N ASP A 48 -3.43 5.02 -10.74
CA ASP A 48 -4.45 6.00 -10.37
C ASP A 48 -4.26 6.57 -8.95
N ASP A 49 -3.31 6.03 -8.18
CA ASP A 49 -2.99 6.48 -6.83
C ASP A 49 -1.67 7.27 -6.79
N MET A 50 -1.61 8.26 -5.91
CA MET A 50 -0.39 8.98 -5.57
C MET A 50 -0.22 9.03 -4.06
N LEU A 51 0.96 8.62 -3.60
CA LEU A 51 1.33 8.63 -2.19
C LEU A 51 2.65 9.38 -2.03
N ASP A 52 2.64 10.44 -1.26
CA ASP A 52 3.85 11.20 -1.00
C ASP A 52 3.91 11.66 0.46
N SER A 53 5.10 11.99 0.92
CA SER A 53 5.35 12.53 2.25
C SER A 53 6.23 13.76 2.14
N ARG A 54 5.90 14.79 2.91
CA ARG A 54 6.68 16.02 2.96
C ARG A 54 7.15 16.30 4.40
N PRO A 55 8.34 16.85 4.59
CA PRO A 55 8.89 17.10 5.91
C PRO A 55 8.15 18.17 6.71
N THR A 56 7.46 19.09 6.03
CA THR A 56 6.74 20.19 6.67
C THR A 56 5.30 20.31 6.18
N LEU A 57 4.44 20.90 7.01
CA LEU A 57 3.05 21.17 6.66
C LEU A 57 2.95 22.08 5.42
N ASP A 58 3.77 23.14 5.35
CA ASP A 58 3.77 24.10 4.24
C ASP A 58 4.10 23.44 2.91
N GLU A 59 5.07 22.51 2.91
CA GLU A 59 5.43 21.75 1.70
C GLU A 59 4.33 20.78 1.29
N ALA A 60 3.65 20.15 2.25
CA ALA A 60 2.53 19.27 1.97
C ALA A 60 1.31 20.05 1.42
N GLN A 61 0.99 21.23 1.98
CA GLN A 61 -0.03 22.11 1.46
C GLN A 61 0.31 22.62 0.06
N LYS A 62 1.56 23.02 -0.16
CA LYS A 62 2.04 23.46 -1.48
C LYS A 62 1.84 22.34 -2.51
N LEU A 63 2.26 21.11 -2.19
CA LEU A 63 2.08 19.95 -3.05
C LEU A 63 0.61 19.73 -3.41
N ALA A 64 -0.28 19.73 -2.41
CA ALA A 64 -1.72 19.53 -2.61
C ALA A 64 -2.32 20.59 -3.57
N ARG A 65 -1.96 21.86 -3.40
CA ARG A 65 -2.39 22.95 -4.30
C ARG A 65 -1.82 22.79 -5.70
N GLU A 66 -0.53 22.48 -5.84
CA GLU A 66 0.10 22.27 -7.15
C GLU A 66 -0.55 21.13 -7.91
N LEU A 67 -0.84 20.00 -7.26
CA LEU A 67 -1.54 18.86 -7.88
C LEU A 67 -2.95 19.25 -8.34
N LEU A 68 -3.69 20.01 -7.51
CA LEU A 68 -5.04 20.47 -7.86
C LEU A 68 -5.06 21.35 -9.11
N HIS A 69 -4.01 22.16 -9.32
CA HIS A 69 -3.88 23.05 -10.48
C HIS A 69 -3.28 22.36 -11.72
N LEU A 70 -2.39 21.39 -11.54
CA LEU A 70 -1.71 20.73 -12.65
C LEU A 70 -2.61 19.75 -13.41
N PHE A 71 -3.42 18.93 -12.70
CA PHE A 71 -4.24 17.91 -13.32
C PHE A 71 -5.23 18.43 -14.37
N PRO A 72 -5.91 19.57 -14.18
CA PRO A 72 -6.76 20.15 -15.21
C PRO A 72 -6.06 20.49 -16.52
N LEU A 73 -4.74 20.73 -16.49
CA LEU A 73 -3.97 21.07 -17.68
C LEU A 73 -3.88 19.92 -18.68
N CYS A 74 -4.04 18.66 -18.23
CA CYS A 74 -4.17 17.50 -19.12
C CYS A 74 -5.62 17.01 -19.25
N GLY A 75 -6.62 17.81 -18.87
CA GLY A 75 -8.02 17.43 -18.94
C GLY A 75 -8.45 16.39 -17.91
N MET A 76 -7.65 16.14 -16.90
CA MET A 76 -7.94 15.22 -15.80
C MET A 76 -8.31 15.97 -14.53
N SER A 77 -8.95 15.28 -13.58
CA SER A 77 -9.23 15.83 -12.26
C SER A 77 -8.74 14.85 -11.19
N ILE A 78 -8.02 15.37 -10.20
CA ILE A 78 -7.66 14.63 -9.02
C ILE A 78 -8.74 14.76 -7.95
N SER A 79 -9.01 13.68 -7.23
CA SER A 79 -10.01 13.62 -6.16
C SER A 79 -9.54 12.68 -5.07
N LYS A 80 -10.31 12.59 -3.98
CA LYS A 80 -10.02 11.75 -2.81
C LYS A 80 -8.71 12.13 -2.10
N PHE A 81 -8.44 13.44 -2.03
CA PHE A 81 -7.33 13.90 -1.20
C PHE A 81 -7.51 13.46 0.23
N PHE A 82 -6.44 12.98 0.81
CA PHE A 82 -6.36 12.56 2.20
C PHE A 82 -4.97 12.84 2.78
N SER A 83 -4.89 13.18 4.05
CA SER A 83 -3.65 13.44 4.79
C SER A 83 -3.80 13.00 6.23
N ASN A 84 -2.72 12.75 6.94
CA ASN A 84 -2.71 12.58 8.39
C ASN A 84 -2.80 13.92 9.16
N ASP A 85 -2.72 15.06 8.44
CA ASP A 85 -2.94 16.38 8.98
C ASP A 85 -4.03 17.09 8.16
N LEU A 86 -5.15 17.42 8.80
CA LEU A 86 -6.30 18.07 8.16
C LEU A 86 -5.95 19.42 7.56
N SER A 87 -4.98 20.13 8.13
CA SER A 87 -4.54 21.45 7.66
C SER A 87 -4.03 21.40 6.22
N VAL A 88 -3.51 20.27 5.77
CA VAL A 88 -3.06 20.05 4.37
C VAL A 88 -4.23 20.22 3.41
N LEU A 89 -5.44 19.91 3.86
CA LEU A 89 -6.63 19.86 3.02
C LEU A 89 -7.45 21.16 3.02
N TYR A 90 -7.05 22.20 3.76
CA TYR A 90 -7.86 23.42 3.89
C TYR A 90 -8.17 24.10 2.55
N ASP A 91 -7.20 24.14 1.65
CA ASP A 91 -7.35 24.74 0.32
C ASP A 91 -7.93 23.77 -0.72
N ILE A 92 -8.20 22.53 -0.35
CA ILE A 92 -8.78 21.52 -1.25
C ILE A 92 -10.32 21.58 -1.12
N PRO A 93 -11.07 21.70 -2.24
CA PRO A 93 -12.52 21.66 -2.22
C PRO A 93 -13.05 20.38 -1.55
N GLU A 94 -14.13 20.48 -0.79
CA GLU A 94 -14.70 19.36 -0.03
C GLU A 94 -15.08 18.17 -0.92
N ASP A 95 -15.61 18.42 -2.10
CA ASP A 95 -15.97 17.40 -3.11
C ASP A 95 -14.75 16.65 -3.68
N ARG A 96 -13.55 17.15 -3.40
CA ARG A 96 -12.27 16.53 -3.81
C ARG A 96 -11.57 15.80 -2.67
N ARG A 97 -12.05 15.94 -1.43
CA ARG A 97 -11.51 15.23 -0.27
C ARG A 97 -12.10 13.84 -0.15
N LEU A 98 -11.37 12.93 0.45
CA LEU A 98 -11.92 11.64 0.86
C LEU A 98 -12.91 11.89 2.02
N PRO A 99 -14.13 11.33 2.01
CA PRO A 99 -15.12 11.61 3.07
C PRO A 99 -14.63 11.37 4.50
N VAL A 100 -13.81 10.33 4.70
CA VAL A 100 -13.21 10.01 6.01
C VAL A 100 -12.24 11.10 6.51
N ALA A 101 -11.73 11.98 5.65
CA ALA A 101 -10.84 13.07 6.05
C ALA A 101 -11.48 14.03 7.07
N GLU A 102 -12.79 14.21 7.03
CA GLU A 102 -13.51 15.05 7.97
C GLU A 102 -13.47 14.50 9.41
N SER A 103 -13.31 13.17 9.56
CA SER A 103 -13.18 12.55 10.87
C SER A 103 -11.87 12.92 11.57
N LEU A 104 -10.86 13.43 10.85
CA LEU A 104 -9.61 13.94 11.45
C LEU A 104 -9.84 15.12 12.40
N ARG A 105 -10.98 15.83 12.29
CA ARG A 105 -11.35 16.92 13.21
C ARG A 105 -11.55 16.44 14.64
N PHE A 106 -11.88 15.16 14.82
CA PHE A 106 -12.18 14.57 16.13
C PHE A 106 -10.97 13.86 16.75
N ILE A 107 -9.78 14.01 16.16
CA ILE A 107 -8.53 13.50 16.76
C ILE A 107 -8.35 14.16 18.13
N GLY A 108 -8.20 13.31 19.15
CA GLY A 108 -8.06 13.76 20.55
C GLY A 108 -9.36 13.84 21.33
N GLU A 109 -10.54 13.83 20.69
CA GLU A 109 -11.85 13.77 21.34
C GLU A 109 -12.30 12.32 21.59
N ASP A 110 -11.96 11.40 20.69
CA ASP A 110 -12.24 9.96 20.81
C ASP A 110 -10.94 9.15 20.74
N PRO A 111 -10.49 8.53 21.83
CA PRO A 111 -9.28 7.73 21.86
C PRO A 111 -9.38 6.43 21.01
N ASN A 112 -10.59 6.02 20.64
CA ASN A 112 -10.83 4.83 19.80
C ASN A 112 -11.11 5.19 18.33
N LEU A 113 -10.91 6.46 17.95
CA LEU A 113 -11.17 6.92 16.60
C LEU A 113 -10.24 6.18 15.60
N ASP A 114 -10.84 5.35 14.77
CA ASP A 114 -10.13 4.67 13.66
C ASP A 114 -10.36 5.43 12.35
N ILE A 115 -9.39 6.28 12.01
CA ILE A 115 -9.36 6.95 10.70
C ILE A 115 -8.44 6.18 9.79
N SER A 116 -8.98 5.16 9.17
CA SER A 116 -8.23 4.28 8.31
C SER A 116 -8.62 4.43 6.85
N VAL A 117 -7.60 4.44 6.01
CA VAL A 117 -7.76 4.42 4.56
C VAL A 117 -6.99 3.25 3.97
N LYS A 118 -7.45 2.79 2.81
CA LYS A 118 -6.74 1.80 2.04
C LYS A 118 -5.91 2.52 1.00
N ALA A 119 -4.60 2.45 1.15
CA ALA A 119 -3.64 3.01 0.21
C ALA A 119 -2.83 1.89 -0.42
N LEU A 120 -2.88 1.74 -1.74
CA LEU A 120 -2.22 0.66 -2.49
C LEU A 120 -2.49 -0.74 -1.90
N GLY A 121 -3.67 -0.97 -1.34
CA GLY A 121 -4.05 -2.25 -0.75
C GLY A 121 -3.65 -2.47 0.71
N ILE A 122 -2.76 -1.65 1.26
CA ILE A 122 -2.41 -1.65 2.69
C ILE A 122 -3.38 -0.74 3.43
N ARG A 123 -3.73 -1.09 4.65
CA ARG A 123 -4.49 -0.21 5.53
C ARG A 123 -3.55 0.70 6.30
N TRP A 124 -3.86 1.98 6.29
CA TRP A 124 -3.13 3.03 7.00
C TRP A 124 -4.06 3.75 7.96
N ASN A 125 -3.70 3.76 9.23
CA ASN A 125 -4.36 4.58 10.24
C ASN A 125 -3.65 5.93 10.31
N ALA A 126 -4.37 7.01 9.98
CA ALA A 126 -3.80 8.36 9.94
C ALA A 126 -3.56 8.96 11.33
N VAL A 127 -4.25 8.48 12.36
CA VAL A 127 -4.10 8.98 13.74
C VAL A 127 -2.79 8.51 14.34
N THR A 128 -2.50 7.20 14.19
CA THR A 128 -1.26 6.58 14.71
C THR A 128 -0.11 6.63 13.72
N ASP A 129 -0.37 7.08 12.49
CA ASP A 129 0.53 7.06 11.34
C ASP A 129 1.20 5.70 11.12
N SER A 130 0.40 4.65 11.18
CA SER A 130 0.86 3.26 11.12
C SER A 130 0.07 2.44 10.12
N PHE A 131 0.76 1.49 9.47
CA PHE A 131 0.13 0.43 8.70
C PHE A 131 -0.40 -0.67 9.63
N TYR A 132 -1.50 -1.29 9.23
CA TYR A 132 -2.07 -2.44 9.92
C TYR A 132 -2.71 -3.42 8.92
N PHE A 133 -2.97 -4.63 9.40
CA PHE A 133 -3.42 -5.73 8.57
C PHE A 133 -4.84 -6.13 8.96
N SER A 134 -5.69 -6.31 7.95
CA SER A 134 -7.06 -6.76 8.13
C SER A 134 -7.31 -7.97 7.26
N ILE A 135 -7.66 -9.07 7.88
CA ILE A 135 -7.91 -10.34 7.22
C ILE A 135 -9.42 -10.56 7.19
N LYS A 136 -9.91 -10.93 6.02
CA LYS A 136 -11.32 -11.29 5.87
C LYS A 136 -11.53 -12.72 6.29
N GLU A 137 -12.66 -12.98 6.92
CA GLU A 137 -13.10 -14.34 7.22
C GLU A 137 -13.31 -15.15 5.94
N PRO A 138 -12.95 -16.45 5.95
CA PRO A 138 -13.28 -17.35 4.85
C PRO A 138 -14.78 -17.51 4.74
N THR A 139 -15.26 -17.71 3.54
CA THR A 139 -16.69 -17.97 3.33
C THR A 139 -17.07 -19.36 3.81
N ALA A 140 -18.35 -19.56 4.17
CA ALA A 140 -18.86 -20.88 4.57
C ALA A 140 -18.61 -21.97 3.49
N ALA A 141 -18.59 -21.60 2.22
CA ALA A 141 -18.26 -22.51 1.12
C ALA A 141 -16.79 -22.97 1.15
N MET A 142 -15.86 -22.10 1.55
CA MET A 142 -14.45 -22.45 1.70
C MET A 142 -14.23 -23.37 2.89
N THR A 143 -14.83 -23.04 4.04
CA THR A 143 -14.68 -23.84 5.28
C THR A 143 -15.33 -25.22 5.18
N ALA A 144 -16.40 -25.36 4.39
CA ALA A 144 -17.04 -26.65 4.14
C ALA A 144 -16.16 -27.62 3.32
N ASN A 145 -15.35 -27.10 2.41
CA ASN A 145 -14.48 -27.92 1.57
C ASN A 145 -13.30 -27.11 1.04
N TRP A 146 -12.16 -27.18 1.70
CA TRP A 146 -10.95 -26.55 1.23
C TRP A 146 -10.40 -27.23 -0.01
N THR A 147 -10.14 -26.43 -1.04
CA THR A 147 -9.57 -26.84 -2.31
C THR A 147 -8.31 -26.02 -2.59
N LYS A 148 -7.49 -26.47 -3.55
CA LYS A 148 -6.33 -25.70 -4.03
C LYS A 148 -6.72 -24.26 -4.43
N LEU A 149 -7.85 -24.11 -5.13
CA LEU A 149 -8.37 -22.79 -5.50
C LEU A 149 -8.66 -21.93 -4.28
N HIS A 150 -9.25 -22.51 -3.23
CA HIS A 150 -9.57 -21.79 -1.99
C HIS A 150 -8.32 -21.36 -1.23
N PHE A 151 -7.28 -22.22 -1.13
CA PHE A 151 -6.01 -21.85 -0.50
C PHE A 151 -5.35 -20.67 -1.20
N ILE A 152 -5.25 -20.72 -2.54
CA ILE A 152 -4.67 -19.64 -3.32
C ILE A 152 -5.50 -18.37 -3.20
N SER A 153 -6.82 -18.45 -3.40
CA SER A 153 -7.71 -17.29 -3.33
C SER A 153 -7.68 -16.62 -1.98
N PHE A 154 -7.66 -17.39 -0.89
CA PHE A 154 -7.64 -16.84 0.46
C PHE A 154 -6.28 -16.20 0.79
N SER A 155 -5.16 -16.87 0.50
CA SER A 155 -3.83 -16.34 0.77
C SER A 155 -3.56 -15.03 0.01
N HIS A 156 -4.08 -14.88 -1.23
CA HIS A 156 -3.93 -13.66 -2.02
C HIS A 156 -4.82 -12.48 -1.54
N GLN A 157 -5.75 -12.73 -0.61
CA GLN A 157 -6.50 -11.63 0.03
C GLN A 157 -5.64 -10.85 1.03
N ILE A 158 -4.58 -11.48 1.53
CA ILE A 158 -3.62 -10.85 2.42
C ILE A 158 -2.60 -10.10 1.56
N TYR A 159 -2.86 -8.81 1.35
CA TYR A 159 -2.02 -7.97 0.52
C TYR A 159 -0.85 -7.43 1.35
N ASP A 160 0.35 -7.87 1.01
CA ASP A 160 1.59 -7.50 1.70
C ASP A 160 2.70 -7.14 0.69
N PRO A 161 2.61 -5.99 0.03
CA PRO A 161 3.57 -5.60 -1.01
C PRO A 161 4.97 -5.32 -0.49
N LEU A 162 5.11 -4.99 0.79
CA LEU A 162 6.39 -4.71 1.44
C LEU A 162 7.00 -5.94 2.12
N GLY A 163 6.23 -7.01 2.30
CA GLY A 163 6.72 -8.26 2.90
C GLY A 163 6.81 -8.24 4.43
N PHE A 164 6.04 -7.39 5.11
CA PHE A 164 5.95 -7.39 6.58
C PHE A 164 5.48 -8.72 7.15
N LEU A 165 4.57 -9.37 6.44
CA LEU A 165 3.94 -10.64 6.82
C LEU A 165 4.59 -11.86 6.16
N LEU A 166 5.74 -11.69 5.48
CA LEU A 166 6.39 -12.78 4.75
C LEU A 166 6.56 -14.05 5.58
N PRO A 167 7.03 -14.01 6.85
CA PRO A 167 7.15 -15.21 7.67
C PRO A 167 5.81 -15.94 7.91
N VAL A 168 4.74 -15.18 8.08
CA VAL A 168 3.38 -15.72 8.27
C VAL A 168 2.85 -16.33 6.98
N LEU A 169 3.02 -15.62 5.86
CA LEU A 169 2.56 -16.06 4.54
C LEU A 169 3.35 -17.26 4.01
N LEU A 170 4.57 -17.48 4.50
CA LEU A 170 5.39 -18.62 4.11
C LEU A 170 4.69 -19.96 4.40
N ALA A 171 4.05 -20.11 5.55
CA ALA A 171 3.34 -21.34 5.88
C ALA A 171 2.22 -21.66 4.88
N ALA A 172 1.46 -20.65 4.45
CA ALA A 172 0.45 -20.82 3.41
C ALA A 172 1.07 -21.19 2.05
N LYS A 173 2.16 -20.51 1.68
CA LYS A 173 2.88 -20.82 0.43
C LYS A 173 3.37 -22.27 0.38
N LEU A 174 3.90 -22.80 1.47
CA LEU A 174 4.34 -24.19 1.57
C LEU A 174 3.18 -25.18 1.41
N ILE A 175 2.01 -24.91 2.02
CA ILE A 175 0.81 -25.73 1.83
C ILE A 175 0.35 -25.70 0.36
N ILE A 176 0.42 -24.56 -0.29
CA ILE A 176 0.08 -24.41 -1.71
C ILE A 176 1.09 -25.17 -2.58
N GLN A 177 2.39 -25.16 -2.25
CA GLN A 177 3.41 -25.98 -2.94
C GLN A 177 3.09 -27.47 -2.84
N ASP A 178 2.66 -27.94 -1.66
CA ASP A 178 2.25 -29.34 -1.47
C ASP A 178 1.07 -29.71 -2.39
N CYS A 179 0.12 -28.79 -2.64
CA CYS A 179 -0.96 -29.02 -3.60
C CYS A 179 -0.45 -29.28 -5.02
N TRP A 180 0.64 -28.59 -5.43
CA TRP A 180 1.27 -28.81 -6.72
C TRP A 180 2.04 -30.13 -6.76
N ALA A 181 2.75 -30.46 -5.69
CA ALA A 181 3.49 -31.72 -5.56
C ALA A 181 2.56 -32.93 -5.64
N LEU A 182 1.38 -32.84 -5.01
CA LEU A 182 0.34 -33.88 -5.05
C LEU A 182 -0.47 -33.86 -6.36
N LYS A 183 -0.21 -32.92 -7.26
CA LYS A 183 -0.93 -32.77 -8.54
C LYS A 183 -2.45 -32.60 -8.38
N LEU A 184 -2.90 -31.94 -7.31
CA LEU A 184 -4.33 -31.69 -7.10
C LEU A 184 -4.87 -30.75 -8.19
N ASP A 185 -6.04 -31.04 -8.70
CA ASP A 185 -6.78 -30.12 -9.54
C ASP A 185 -7.33 -28.95 -8.74
N TRP A 186 -7.76 -27.89 -9.41
CA TRP A 186 -8.21 -26.64 -8.79
C TRP A 186 -9.37 -26.83 -7.81
N ARG A 187 -10.24 -27.79 -8.09
CA ARG A 187 -11.46 -28.04 -7.32
C ARG A 187 -11.44 -29.34 -6.52
N ASP A 188 -10.34 -30.07 -6.54
CA ASP A 188 -10.19 -31.26 -5.73
C ASP A 188 -10.21 -30.90 -4.24
N SER A 189 -10.88 -31.73 -3.44
CA SER A 189 -10.83 -31.62 -1.98
C SER A 189 -9.40 -31.85 -1.49
N ALA A 190 -8.92 -30.96 -0.66
CA ALA A 190 -7.58 -31.10 -0.09
C ALA A 190 -7.57 -32.26 0.93
N PRO A 191 -6.46 -33.01 1.06
CA PRO A 191 -6.28 -34.01 2.10
C PRO A 191 -6.49 -33.43 3.51
N SER A 192 -7.03 -34.22 4.44
CA SER A 192 -7.33 -33.79 5.82
C SER A 192 -6.12 -33.20 6.54
N SER A 193 -4.95 -33.83 6.39
CA SER A 193 -3.70 -33.31 6.99
C SER A 193 -3.29 -31.94 6.48
N MET A 194 -3.61 -31.63 5.24
CA MET A 194 -3.37 -30.30 4.65
C MET A 194 -4.39 -29.29 5.18
N VAL A 195 -5.66 -29.69 5.31
CA VAL A 195 -6.71 -28.86 5.87
C VAL A 195 -6.40 -28.53 7.34
N GLU A 196 -5.92 -29.49 8.13
CA GLU A 196 -5.51 -29.26 9.52
C GLU A 196 -4.39 -28.21 9.64
N ARG A 197 -3.34 -28.32 8.80
CA ARG A 197 -2.23 -27.35 8.74
C ARG A 197 -2.75 -25.97 8.35
N TRP A 198 -3.67 -25.90 7.38
CA TRP A 198 -4.27 -24.66 6.91
C TRP A 198 -5.13 -24.01 7.98
N THR A 199 -5.97 -24.80 8.67
CA THR A 199 -6.83 -24.30 9.74
C THR A 199 -6.01 -23.70 10.87
N LYS A 200 -4.95 -24.39 11.30
CA LYS A 200 -4.05 -23.87 12.32
C LYS A 200 -3.41 -22.54 11.89
N TRP A 201 -2.87 -22.48 10.66
CA TRP A 201 -2.32 -21.25 10.12
C TRP A 201 -3.36 -20.12 10.08
N TYR A 202 -4.57 -20.43 9.67
CA TYR A 202 -5.67 -19.47 9.60
C TYR A 202 -6.07 -18.94 10.99
N GLU A 203 -6.17 -19.80 11.98
CA GLU A 203 -6.47 -19.41 13.36
C GLU A 203 -5.42 -18.43 13.90
N ASP A 204 -4.14 -18.66 13.62
CA ASP A 204 -3.03 -17.79 14.03
C ASP A 204 -3.09 -16.39 13.37
N LEU A 205 -3.81 -16.23 12.24
CA LEU A 205 -3.95 -14.94 11.58
C LEU A 205 -4.71 -13.90 12.40
N SER A 206 -5.51 -14.32 13.36
CA SER A 206 -6.19 -13.40 14.28
C SER A 206 -5.21 -12.50 15.04
N LEU A 207 -4.00 -12.99 15.31
CA LEU A 207 -2.95 -12.24 15.99
C LEU A 207 -2.40 -11.06 15.15
N LEU A 208 -2.64 -11.05 13.83
CA LEU A 208 -2.18 -9.97 12.96
C LEU A 208 -2.91 -8.65 13.20
N HIS A 209 -4.06 -8.64 13.84
CA HIS A 209 -4.76 -7.42 14.22
C HIS A 209 -3.96 -6.55 15.20
N ASP A 210 -3.10 -7.16 16.00
CA ASP A 210 -2.27 -6.48 16.99
C ASP A 210 -0.95 -5.95 16.40
N ILE A 211 -0.66 -6.32 15.14
CA ILE A 211 0.57 -5.90 14.47
C ILE A 211 0.34 -4.59 13.76
N THR A 212 1.08 -3.57 14.20
CA THR A 212 1.14 -2.27 13.52
C THR A 212 2.58 -1.93 13.15
N VAL A 213 2.75 -1.27 12.00
CA VAL A 213 4.07 -0.87 11.49
C VAL A 213 4.06 0.63 11.24
N PRO A 214 4.93 1.41 11.91
CA PRO A 214 5.05 2.83 11.65
C PRO A 214 5.32 3.10 10.15
N ARG A 215 4.57 4.02 9.55
CA ARG A 215 4.73 4.38 8.15
C ARG A 215 6.05 5.08 7.87
N VAL A 216 6.46 5.93 8.81
CA VAL A 216 7.66 6.74 8.66
C VAL A 216 8.89 5.91 8.93
N LEU A 217 9.76 5.78 7.93
CA LEU A 217 11.03 5.08 8.04
C LEU A 217 12.06 5.85 8.90
N PHE A 218 11.99 7.19 8.87
CA PHE A 218 12.90 8.07 9.61
C PHE A 218 12.10 9.19 10.28
N PRO A 219 11.93 9.18 11.62
CA PRO A 219 11.07 10.15 12.30
C PRO A 219 11.63 11.57 12.37
N VAL A 220 12.94 11.74 12.17
CA VAL A 220 13.59 13.07 12.22
C VAL A 220 14.67 13.15 11.16
N PHE A 221 14.56 14.13 10.25
CA PHE A 221 15.62 14.48 9.32
C PHE A 221 16.46 15.64 9.92
N ASN A 222 17.59 15.29 10.50
CA ASN A 222 18.67 16.25 10.74
C ASN A 222 19.72 16.09 9.64
N THR A 223 20.38 17.17 9.26
CA THR A 223 21.39 17.22 8.19
C THR A 223 22.59 16.29 8.41
N ASP A 224 22.80 15.81 9.63
CA ASP A 224 23.97 15.01 10.04
C ASP A 224 23.67 13.51 10.23
N ILE A 225 22.62 13.01 9.56
CA ILE A 225 22.25 11.59 9.62
C ILE A 225 22.90 10.83 8.46
N ILE A 226 23.64 9.78 8.79
CA ILE A 226 24.14 8.80 7.81
C ILE A 226 23.09 7.69 7.68
N ILE A 227 22.54 7.51 6.49
CA ILE A 227 21.60 6.43 6.18
C ILE A 227 22.33 5.32 5.46
N GLN A 228 22.20 4.10 5.97
CA GLN A 228 22.74 2.87 5.40
C GLN A 228 21.59 1.93 5.05
N LEU A 229 21.69 1.22 3.94
CA LEU A 229 20.81 0.13 3.56
C LEU A 229 21.52 -1.20 3.86
N HIS A 230 20.91 -2.02 4.69
CA HIS A 230 21.38 -3.36 5.03
C HIS A 230 20.47 -4.40 4.42
N ILE A 231 21.02 -5.27 3.58
CA ILE A 231 20.28 -6.34 2.92
C ILE A 231 20.84 -7.68 3.41
N PHE A 232 19.92 -8.55 3.84
CA PHE A 232 20.22 -9.92 4.23
C PHE A 232 19.46 -10.85 3.30
N ALA A 233 20.09 -11.95 2.91
CA ALA A 233 19.45 -12.97 2.08
C ALA A 233 19.88 -14.37 2.57
N ASP A 234 18.94 -15.29 2.54
CA ASP A 234 19.17 -16.68 2.86
C ASP A 234 18.28 -17.59 2.02
N ALA A 235 18.70 -18.84 1.85
CA ALA A 235 17.98 -19.85 1.09
C ALA A 235 18.08 -21.23 1.76
N SER A 236 16.96 -21.95 1.71
CA SER A 236 16.86 -23.35 2.11
C SER A 236 16.41 -24.21 0.94
N GLU A 237 16.24 -25.50 1.15
CA GLU A 237 15.68 -26.42 0.13
C GLU A 237 14.25 -26.05 -0.28
N HIS A 238 13.50 -25.37 0.57
CA HIS A 238 12.08 -25.11 0.37
C HIS A 238 11.76 -23.65 0.05
N PHE A 239 12.62 -22.71 0.44
CA PHE A 239 12.33 -21.30 0.34
C PHE A 239 13.60 -20.44 0.32
N PHE A 240 13.54 -19.33 -0.37
CA PHE A 240 14.55 -18.27 -0.30
C PHE A 240 13.89 -16.96 0.14
N CYS A 241 14.64 -16.11 0.81
CA CYS A 241 14.16 -14.78 1.18
C CYS A 241 15.29 -13.77 1.18
N SER A 242 14.89 -12.53 1.01
CA SER A 242 15.75 -11.38 1.28
C SER A 242 14.97 -10.34 2.09
N VAL A 243 15.66 -9.64 2.97
CA VAL A 243 15.10 -8.58 3.80
C VAL A 243 16.02 -7.37 3.78
N ALA A 244 15.42 -6.20 3.67
CA ALA A 244 16.12 -4.92 3.68
C ALA A 244 15.73 -4.10 4.90
N TYR A 245 16.72 -3.55 5.58
CA TYR A 245 16.58 -2.61 6.68
C TYR A 245 17.32 -1.31 6.35
N THR A 246 16.76 -0.19 6.77
CA THR A 246 17.49 1.07 6.84
C THR A 246 18.04 1.26 8.23
N ARG A 247 19.26 1.79 8.34
CA ARG A 247 19.92 2.17 9.58
C ARG A 247 20.29 3.65 9.48
N ALA A 248 19.65 4.48 10.27
CA ALA A 248 19.94 5.89 10.40
C ALA A 248 20.82 6.14 11.63
N CYS A 249 21.98 6.74 11.43
CA CYS A 249 22.91 7.06 12.48
C CYS A 249 23.08 8.57 12.60
N SER A 250 22.86 9.10 13.78
CA SER A 250 23.28 10.44 14.19
C SER A 250 24.43 10.37 15.19
N SER A 251 24.92 11.51 15.63
CA SER A 251 25.92 11.58 16.71
C SER A 251 25.40 11.07 18.05
N THR A 252 24.09 10.98 18.25
CA THR A 252 23.44 10.67 19.53
C THR A 252 22.55 9.44 19.52
N SER A 253 22.15 8.93 18.33
CA SER A 253 21.20 7.84 18.22
C SER A 253 21.40 6.99 16.97
N ILE A 254 20.97 5.74 17.07
CA ILE A 254 20.86 4.81 15.95
C ILE A 254 19.41 4.35 15.89
N ASP A 255 18.77 4.50 14.73
CA ASP A 255 17.44 3.97 14.46
C ASP A 255 17.52 2.96 13.32
N VAL A 256 16.86 1.81 13.49
CA VAL A 256 16.82 0.74 12.50
C VAL A 256 15.37 0.45 12.17
N ARG A 257 15.03 0.51 10.88
CA ARG A 257 13.67 0.27 10.38
C ARG A 257 13.67 -0.77 9.28
N PHE A 258 12.67 -1.62 9.32
CA PHE A 258 12.39 -2.55 8.25
C PHE A 258 11.90 -1.77 7.01
N CYS A 259 12.42 -2.11 5.83
CA CYS A 259 12.00 -1.51 4.55
C CYS A 259 11.10 -2.44 3.76
N SER A 260 11.61 -3.63 3.46
CA SER A 260 10.84 -4.64 2.73
C SER A 260 11.48 -6.02 2.84
N ALA A 261 10.67 -7.04 2.58
CA ALA A 261 11.15 -8.40 2.36
C ALA A 261 10.56 -8.98 1.08
N ARG A 262 11.28 -9.95 0.49
CA ARG A 262 10.87 -10.73 -0.69
C ARG A 262 11.24 -12.18 -0.51
N GLY A 263 10.37 -13.07 -1.05
CA GLY A 263 10.59 -14.50 -1.07
C GLY A 263 9.57 -15.22 -1.92
#